data_c18802c9d2a15c5eacdb9ab5dbe78d66
#
_entry.id   c18802c9d2a15c5eacdb9ab5dbe78d66
#
_cell.length_a   1.000
_cell.length_b   1.000
_cell.length_c   1.000
_cell.angle_alpha   90.00
_cell.angle_beta   90.00
_cell.angle_gamma   90.00
#
_symmetry.space_group_name_H-M   'P 1'
#
loop_
_entity.id
_entity.type
_entity.pdbx_description
1 polymer ?
#
loop_
_entity_poly.entity_id
_entity_poly.type
_entity_poly.pdbx_seq_one_letter_code
_entity_poly.pdbx_strand_id
1 'polypeptide(L)'
;TTIVRNSNLKIVNFDKILEKNENQKISNLAANYSKKLEVFWENSDFFNNLFQINGNSFWDVIKEDLKRKYDEKLPDFILSILSAKKLLTTNDVRCIVSLNDVGETEKAFLEFNNEKIPSILLEHGFIERVKETKQFDYLDFIYFKGKLAVMGETRKKWLCEEFNIDPNRIISLGSPRHDDYFNCKLKNNNKNKITILLAPNPIGDISGLSSTDLKLRVNNVILKILST
;
A
#
# COMPACT_ATOMS: atom_id res chain seq x y z
N THR A 1 -5.92 -8.49 -19.26
CA THR A 1 -5.17 -8.70 -20.52
C THR A 1 -5.90 -8.20 -21.74
N THR A 2 -7.24 -8.21 -21.79
CA THR A 2 -8.05 -7.74 -22.93
C THR A 2 -8.01 -6.21 -23.06
N ILE A 3 -8.00 -5.48 -21.97
CA ILE A 3 -7.94 -4.01 -21.95
C ILE A 3 -6.63 -3.51 -22.57
N VAL A 4 -5.52 -4.20 -22.30
CA VAL A 4 -4.20 -3.81 -22.80
C VAL A 4 -4.09 -4.03 -24.31
N ARG A 5 -4.76 -5.03 -24.86
CA ARG A 5 -4.73 -5.33 -26.30
C ARG A 5 -5.44 -4.27 -27.17
N ASN A 6 -6.42 -3.55 -26.60
CA ASN A 6 -7.25 -2.58 -27.30
C ASN A 6 -6.93 -1.11 -26.96
N SER A 7 -5.85 -0.86 -26.22
CA SER A 7 -5.45 0.48 -25.81
C SER A 7 -4.04 0.79 -26.29
N ASN A 8 -3.77 2.08 -26.53
CA ASN A 8 -2.41 2.58 -26.80
C ASN A 8 -1.54 2.61 -25.53
N LEU A 9 -1.83 1.76 -24.55
CA LEU A 9 -1.09 1.69 -23.30
C LEU A 9 0.29 1.07 -23.52
N LYS A 10 1.33 1.78 -23.11
CA LYS A 10 2.69 1.28 -23.07
C LYS A 10 2.94 0.67 -21.68
N ILE A 11 3.13 -0.64 -21.65
CA ILE A 11 3.57 -1.33 -20.43
C ILE A 11 5.09 -1.23 -20.35
N VAL A 12 5.59 -0.69 -19.25
CA VAL A 12 7.02 -0.62 -18.95
C VAL A 12 7.31 -1.55 -17.77
N ASN A 13 8.23 -2.49 -17.97
CA ASN A 13 8.72 -3.30 -16.87
C ASN A 13 9.75 -2.47 -16.10
N PHE A 14 9.45 -2.19 -14.83
CA PHE A 14 10.25 -1.34 -13.98
C PHE A 14 11.69 -1.85 -13.83
N ASP A 15 11.87 -3.15 -13.65
CA ASP A 15 13.20 -3.78 -13.49
C ASP A 15 14.08 -3.71 -14.75
N LYS A 16 13.47 -3.35 -15.89
CA LYS A 16 14.15 -3.25 -17.20
C LYS A 16 14.38 -1.83 -17.66
N ILE A 17 14.09 -0.83 -16.84
CA ILE A 17 14.28 0.58 -17.19
C ILE A 17 15.77 0.92 -17.26
N LEU A 18 16.56 0.38 -16.34
CA LEU A 18 18.00 0.58 -16.31
C LEU A 18 18.72 -0.41 -17.25
N GLU A 19 19.81 0.04 -17.84
CA GLU A 19 20.64 -0.77 -18.68
C GLU A 19 21.62 -1.61 -17.84
N LYS A 20 22.13 -2.70 -18.42
CA LYS A 20 23.06 -3.59 -17.71
C LYS A 20 24.34 -2.89 -17.20
N ASN A 21 24.80 -1.85 -17.91
CA ASN A 21 25.96 -1.06 -17.51
C ASN A 21 25.70 -0.19 -16.25
N GLU A 22 24.45 0.02 -15.88
CA GLU A 22 24.09 0.78 -14.68
C GLU A 22 24.15 -0.06 -13.39
N ASN A 23 24.27 -1.40 -13.50
CA ASN A 23 24.38 -2.29 -12.33
C ASN A 23 25.62 -1.99 -11.48
N GLN A 24 26.75 -1.67 -12.12
CA GLN A 24 27.97 -1.28 -11.39
C GLN A 24 27.76 0.01 -10.59
N LYS A 25 27.00 0.95 -11.14
CA LYS A 25 26.64 2.18 -10.45
C LYS A 25 25.76 1.92 -9.23
N ILE A 26 24.80 1.00 -9.32
CA ILE A 26 23.96 0.59 -8.21
C ILE A 26 24.81 0.00 -7.09
N SER A 27 25.71 -0.93 -7.42
CA SER A 27 26.61 -1.57 -6.44
C SER A 27 27.51 -0.55 -5.75
N ASN A 28 28.09 0.39 -6.50
CA ASN A 28 28.95 1.44 -5.95
C ASN A 28 28.17 2.38 -5.02
N LEU A 29 26.95 2.76 -5.40
CA LEU A 29 26.08 3.57 -4.54
C LEU A 29 25.66 2.82 -3.29
N ALA A 30 25.29 1.54 -3.40
CA ALA A 30 24.93 0.71 -2.26
C ALA A 30 26.08 0.64 -1.25
N ALA A 31 27.29 0.34 -1.71
CA ALA A 31 28.50 0.30 -0.86
C ALA A 31 28.77 1.65 -0.17
N ASN A 32 28.56 2.77 -0.88
CA ASN A 32 28.76 4.11 -0.31
C ASN A 32 27.69 4.45 0.75
N TYR A 33 26.42 4.10 0.49
CA TYR A 33 25.35 4.34 1.45
C TYR A 33 25.43 3.40 2.66
N SER A 34 25.82 2.13 2.48
CA SER A 34 26.06 1.20 3.59
C SER A 34 27.09 1.76 4.58
N LYS A 35 28.22 2.30 4.07
CA LYS A 35 29.22 2.97 4.91
C LYS A 35 28.68 4.18 5.69
N LYS A 36 27.80 4.96 5.08
CA LYS A 36 27.16 6.09 5.75
C LYS A 36 26.17 5.64 6.83
N LEU A 37 25.46 4.57 6.56
CA LEU A 37 24.51 3.97 7.50
C LEU A 37 25.23 3.36 8.71
N GLU A 38 26.46 2.87 8.59
CA GLU A 38 27.25 2.39 9.74
C GLU A 38 27.32 3.46 10.84
N VAL A 39 27.63 4.70 10.46
CA VAL A 39 27.69 5.82 11.42
C VAL A 39 26.32 6.09 12.05
N PHE A 40 25.25 5.97 11.27
CA PHE A 40 23.90 6.14 11.78
C PHE A 40 23.51 5.04 12.77
N TRP A 41 23.85 3.78 12.48
CA TRP A 41 23.58 2.65 13.37
C TRP A 41 24.27 2.73 14.73
N GLU A 42 25.34 3.51 14.87
CA GLU A 42 26.03 3.72 16.14
C GLU A 42 25.32 4.75 17.06
N ASN A 43 24.26 5.39 16.60
CA ASN A 43 23.46 6.30 17.43
C ASN A 43 22.56 5.52 18.40
N SER A 44 23.18 4.90 19.40
CA SER A 44 22.50 4.02 20.36
C SER A 44 21.39 4.73 21.14
N ASP A 45 21.55 6.01 21.49
CA ASP A 45 20.52 6.74 22.23
C ASP A 45 19.23 6.88 21.41
N PHE A 46 19.36 7.22 20.12
CA PHE A 46 18.22 7.30 19.22
C PHE A 46 17.50 5.96 19.11
N PHE A 47 18.25 4.88 18.86
CA PHE A 47 17.66 3.56 18.66
C PHE A 47 17.11 2.93 19.94
N ASN A 48 17.77 3.15 21.10
CA ASN A 48 17.26 2.69 22.38
C ASN A 48 15.94 3.37 22.75
N ASN A 49 15.76 4.64 22.40
CA ASN A 49 14.50 5.34 22.58
C ASN A 49 13.42 4.89 21.58
N LEU A 50 13.82 4.57 20.35
CA LEU A 50 12.88 4.14 19.29
C LEU A 50 12.39 2.71 19.53
N PHE A 51 13.27 1.81 19.92
CA PHE A 51 13.00 0.38 20.10
C PHE A 51 12.93 -0.02 21.58
N GLN A 52 11.84 0.42 22.23
CA GLN A 52 11.61 0.11 23.65
C GLN A 52 10.15 -0.33 23.90
N ILE A 53 9.99 -1.20 24.87
CA ILE A 53 8.70 -1.63 25.40
C ILE A 53 8.73 -1.46 26.91
N ASN A 54 7.81 -0.69 27.47
CA ASN A 54 7.73 -0.40 28.90
C ASN A 54 9.04 0.15 29.49
N GLY A 55 9.74 1.02 28.73
CA GLY A 55 11.00 1.61 29.13
C GLY A 55 12.24 0.71 28.98
N ASN A 56 12.09 -0.52 28.52
CA ASN A 56 13.20 -1.43 28.26
C ASN A 56 13.52 -1.47 26.77
N SER A 57 14.73 -1.08 26.40
CA SER A 57 15.21 -1.17 25.02
C SER A 57 15.46 -2.63 24.63
N PHE A 58 15.08 -2.96 23.40
CA PHE A 58 15.44 -4.22 22.75
C PHE A 58 16.31 -3.99 21.50
N TRP A 59 16.90 -2.79 21.38
CA TRP A 59 17.73 -2.42 20.24
C TRP A 59 18.89 -3.40 20.01
N ASP A 60 19.62 -3.75 21.06
CA ASP A 60 20.77 -4.66 20.95
C ASP A 60 20.38 -6.05 20.42
N VAL A 61 19.12 -6.47 20.64
CA VAL A 61 18.63 -7.76 20.17
C VAL A 61 18.37 -7.74 18.66
N ILE A 62 17.87 -6.62 18.12
CA ILE A 62 17.45 -6.54 16.70
C ILE A 62 18.47 -5.84 15.80
N LYS A 63 19.46 -5.15 16.37
CA LYS A 63 20.41 -4.29 15.64
C LYS A 63 21.02 -5.00 14.43
N GLU A 64 21.62 -6.15 14.65
CA GLU A 64 22.36 -6.86 13.60
C GLU A 64 21.42 -7.39 12.50
N ASP A 65 20.25 -7.90 12.87
CA ASP A 65 19.26 -8.35 11.90
C ASP A 65 18.68 -7.20 11.07
N LEU A 66 18.46 -6.05 11.70
CA LEU A 66 17.97 -4.87 11.02
C LEU A 66 19.02 -4.32 10.04
N LYS A 67 20.27 -4.20 10.47
CA LYS A 67 21.39 -3.79 9.61
C LYS A 67 21.51 -4.69 8.39
N ARG A 68 21.56 -6.01 8.60
CA ARG A 68 21.64 -6.99 7.53
C ARG A 68 20.50 -6.86 6.54
N LYS A 69 19.26 -6.73 7.00
CA LYS A 69 18.08 -6.54 6.12
C LYS A 69 18.16 -5.25 5.31
N TYR A 70 18.64 -4.17 5.91
CA TYR A 70 18.84 -2.92 5.17
C TYR A 70 19.90 -3.05 4.09
N ASP A 71 21.04 -3.66 4.40
CA ASP A 71 22.12 -3.88 3.43
C ASP A 71 21.68 -4.77 2.26
N GLU A 72 20.92 -5.83 2.55
CA GLU A 72 20.32 -6.70 1.53
C GLU A 72 19.35 -5.95 0.61
N LYS A 73 18.57 -4.99 1.14
CA LYS A 73 17.55 -4.23 0.41
C LYS A 73 18.06 -2.95 -0.24
N LEU A 74 19.20 -2.45 0.16
CA LEU A 74 19.74 -1.17 -0.30
C LEU A 74 19.93 -1.11 -1.83
N PRO A 75 20.42 -2.16 -2.52
CA PRO A 75 20.47 -2.19 -3.98
C PRO A 75 19.09 -2.05 -4.64
N ASP A 76 18.05 -2.69 -4.09
CA ASP A 76 16.68 -2.62 -4.61
C ASP A 76 16.11 -1.20 -4.48
N PHE A 77 16.34 -0.52 -3.35
CA PHE A 77 15.94 0.87 -3.16
C PHE A 77 16.64 1.80 -4.15
N ILE A 78 17.94 1.62 -4.34
CA ILE A 78 18.73 2.42 -5.30
C ILE A 78 18.24 2.18 -6.71
N LEU A 79 17.99 0.92 -7.10
CA LEU A 79 17.41 0.56 -8.38
C LEU A 79 16.07 1.29 -8.59
N SER A 80 15.19 1.25 -7.59
CA SER A 80 13.88 1.90 -7.65
C SER A 80 13.99 3.41 -7.85
N ILE A 81 14.88 4.08 -7.11
CA ILE A 81 15.10 5.52 -7.21
C ILE A 81 15.69 5.90 -8.59
N LEU A 82 16.69 5.17 -9.07
CA LEU A 82 17.32 5.47 -10.36
C LEU A 82 16.36 5.20 -11.53
N SER A 83 15.54 4.14 -11.44
CA SER A 83 14.51 3.82 -12.43
C SER A 83 13.42 4.87 -12.46
N ALA A 84 12.93 5.30 -11.30
CA ALA A 84 11.96 6.40 -11.19
C ALA A 84 12.54 7.70 -11.79
N LYS A 85 13.77 8.05 -11.44
CA LYS A 85 14.48 9.20 -12.00
C LYS A 85 14.54 9.13 -13.51
N LYS A 86 15.05 8.02 -14.07
CA LYS A 86 15.19 7.84 -15.51
C LYS A 86 13.85 7.97 -16.21
N LEU A 87 12.81 7.31 -15.71
CA LEU A 87 11.49 7.31 -16.32
C LEU A 87 10.86 8.72 -16.31
N LEU A 88 10.92 9.43 -15.18
CA LEU A 88 10.33 10.76 -15.05
C LEU A 88 11.12 11.85 -15.80
N THR A 89 12.41 11.65 -16.05
CA THR A 89 13.24 12.63 -16.79
C THR A 89 13.28 12.39 -18.29
N THR A 90 13.04 11.15 -18.75
CA THR A 90 13.11 10.81 -20.18
C THR A 90 11.75 10.76 -20.87
N ASN A 91 10.65 10.87 -20.12
CA ASN A 91 9.30 10.84 -20.68
C ASN A 91 8.54 12.11 -20.27
N ASP A 92 7.61 12.55 -21.14
CA ASP A 92 6.67 13.64 -20.85
C ASP A 92 5.57 13.13 -19.91
N VAL A 93 5.89 12.98 -18.63
CA VAL A 93 4.93 12.53 -17.61
C VAL A 93 4.18 13.75 -17.06
N ARG A 94 2.87 13.78 -17.29
CA ARG A 94 1.99 14.90 -16.89
C ARG A 94 1.20 14.66 -15.63
N CYS A 95 1.03 13.41 -15.24
CA CYS A 95 0.35 13.01 -14.02
C CYS A 95 0.85 11.64 -13.57
N ILE A 96 0.95 11.45 -12.26
CA ILE A 96 1.23 10.16 -11.64
C ILE A 96 -0.04 9.68 -10.96
N VAL A 97 -0.50 8.47 -11.31
CA VAL A 97 -1.64 7.83 -10.68
C VAL A 97 -1.14 6.59 -9.97
N SER A 98 -1.35 6.50 -8.66
CA SER A 98 -0.92 5.38 -7.83
C SER A 98 -2.10 4.75 -7.11
N LEU A 99 -1.99 3.46 -6.79
CA LEU A 99 -2.95 2.73 -5.97
C LEU A 99 -2.51 2.66 -4.49
N ASN A 100 -1.22 2.89 -4.23
CA ASN A 100 -0.68 3.01 -2.88
C ASN A 100 0.53 3.96 -2.88
N ASP A 101 1.00 4.36 -1.71
CA ASP A 101 2.19 5.21 -1.54
C ASP A 101 3.22 4.60 -0.57
N VAL A 102 3.02 3.36 -0.16
CA VAL A 102 3.90 2.64 0.78
C VAL A 102 4.79 1.61 0.10
N GLY A 103 4.46 1.17 -1.12
CA GLY A 103 5.31 0.28 -1.91
C GLY A 103 6.64 0.94 -2.29
N GLU A 104 7.71 0.17 -2.31
CA GLU A 104 9.07 0.67 -2.60
C GLU A 104 9.14 1.44 -3.93
N THR A 105 8.51 0.89 -4.96
CA THR A 105 8.48 1.50 -6.30
C THR A 105 7.65 2.77 -6.33
N GLU A 106 6.43 2.72 -5.81
CA GLU A 106 5.51 3.86 -5.75
C GLU A 106 6.14 4.99 -4.93
N LYS A 107 6.73 4.65 -3.78
CA LYS A 107 7.42 5.63 -2.94
C LYS A 107 8.58 6.28 -3.67
N ALA A 108 9.39 5.52 -4.39
CA ALA A 108 10.49 6.06 -5.19
C ALA A 108 10.01 7.08 -6.24
N PHE A 109 8.89 6.80 -6.93
CA PHE A 109 8.30 7.73 -7.90
C PHE A 109 7.79 9.01 -7.24
N LEU A 110 7.07 8.88 -6.15
CA LEU A 110 6.42 10.00 -5.47
C LEU A 110 7.45 10.92 -4.81
N GLU A 111 8.43 10.37 -4.11
CA GLU A 111 9.49 11.15 -3.46
C GLU A 111 10.44 11.79 -4.48
N PHE A 112 10.83 11.08 -5.55
CA PHE A 112 11.65 11.68 -6.59
C PHE A 112 10.91 12.79 -7.35
N ASN A 113 9.60 12.63 -7.54
CA ASN A 113 8.76 13.65 -8.16
C ASN A 113 8.80 14.98 -7.40
N ASN A 114 8.89 14.94 -6.07
CA ASN A 114 8.90 16.11 -5.19
C ASN A 114 7.83 17.16 -5.57
N GLU A 115 6.61 16.71 -5.78
CA GLU A 115 5.42 17.50 -6.14
C GLU A 115 5.49 18.28 -7.47
N LYS A 116 6.51 18.05 -8.30
CA LYS A 116 6.67 18.74 -9.59
C LYS A 116 5.61 18.32 -10.62
N ILE A 117 5.20 17.05 -10.59
CA ILE A 117 4.18 16.48 -11.46
C ILE A 117 2.96 16.19 -10.59
N PRO A 118 1.75 16.63 -10.99
CA PRO A 118 0.53 16.31 -10.27
C PRO A 118 0.41 14.81 -10.01
N SER A 119 0.04 14.44 -8.79
CA SER A 119 -0.13 13.03 -8.42
C SER A 119 -1.49 12.79 -7.78
N ILE A 120 -2.06 11.62 -8.06
CA ILE A 120 -3.35 11.18 -7.56
C ILE A 120 -3.18 9.78 -6.97
N LEU A 121 -3.57 9.62 -5.72
CA LEU A 121 -3.70 8.32 -5.08
C LEU A 121 -5.14 7.85 -5.17
N LEU A 122 -5.35 6.70 -5.81
CA LEU A 122 -6.67 6.08 -5.93
C LEU A 122 -6.87 5.10 -4.79
N GLU A 123 -7.97 5.24 -4.07
CA GLU A 123 -8.39 4.26 -3.09
C GLU A 123 -8.66 2.91 -3.78
N HIS A 124 -7.89 1.87 -3.43
CA HIS A 124 -7.95 0.58 -4.13
C HIS A 124 -8.75 -0.49 -3.36
N GLY A 125 -9.08 -0.24 -2.10
CA GLY A 125 -9.84 -1.14 -1.26
C GLY A 125 -10.70 -0.37 -0.28
N PHE A 126 -11.80 -1.00 0.17
CA PHE A 126 -12.60 -0.47 1.24
C PHE A 126 -11.91 -0.76 2.57
N ILE A 127 -11.54 0.28 3.30
CA ILE A 127 -10.99 0.16 4.64
C ILE A 127 -12.14 0.39 5.61
N GLU A 128 -12.51 -0.66 6.33
CA GLU A 128 -13.54 -0.57 7.35
C GLU A 128 -13.00 0.18 8.58
N ARG A 129 -13.82 1.08 9.10
CA ARG A 129 -13.48 1.84 10.31
C ARG A 129 -13.66 0.96 11.54
N VAL A 130 -12.59 0.29 11.97
CA VAL A 130 -12.54 -0.45 13.23
C VAL A 130 -11.74 0.37 14.24
N LYS A 131 -12.27 0.58 15.44
CA LYS A 131 -11.59 1.38 16.48
C LYS A 131 -10.19 0.88 16.78
N GLU A 132 -10.03 -0.43 16.74
CA GLU A 132 -8.78 -1.14 17.04
C GLU A 132 -7.73 -0.98 15.96
N THR A 133 -8.14 -0.77 14.70
CA THR A 133 -7.22 -0.62 13.55
C THR A 133 -6.96 0.84 13.19
N LYS A 134 -7.54 1.79 13.92
CA LYS A 134 -7.46 3.23 13.66
C LYS A 134 -6.01 3.72 13.44
N GLN A 135 -5.03 3.07 14.05
CA GLN A 135 -3.62 3.41 13.91
C GLN A 135 -2.99 2.96 12.57
N PHE A 136 -3.59 1.98 11.89
CA PHE A 136 -3.03 1.38 10.68
C PHE A 136 -3.68 1.90 9.39
N ASP A 137 -4.94 2.35 9.46
CA ASP A 137 -5.75 2.73 8.30
C ASP A 137 -5.30 4.02 7.61
N TYR A 138 -4.36 4.76 8.20
CA TYR A 138 -3.96 6.07 7.73
C TYR A 138 -2.63 6.10 6.99
N LEU A 139 -1.85 5.02 7.04
CA LEU A 139 -0.49 5.01 6.50
C LEU A 139 -0.44 5.35 5.01
N ASP A 140 -1.48 4.95 4.25
CA ASP A 140 -1.54 5.17 2.79
C ASP A 140 -1.97 6.59 2.39
N PHE A 141 -2.47 7.41 3.32
CA PHE A 141 -3.14 8.66 2.93
C PHE A 141 -2.54 9.91 3.56
N ILE A 142 -2.03 9.82 4.78
CA ILE A 142 -1.60 11.00 5.54
C ILE A 142 -0.37 11.66 4.92
N TYR A 143 0.58 10.86 4.53
CA TYR A 143 1.87 11.35 4.01
C TYR A 143 1.85 11.61 2.51
N PHE A 144 0.78 11.20 1.82
CA PHE A 144 0.64 11.46 0.40
C PHE A 144 0.35 12.94 0.17
N LYS A 145 1.19 13.60 -0.61
CA LYS A 145 1.12 15.07 -0.81
C LYS A 145 0.20 15.51 -1.95
N GLY A 146 -0.13 14.61 -2.88
CA GLY A 146 -1.00 14.89 -4.01
C GLY A 146 -2.50 14.86 -3.68
N LYS A 147 -3.33 14.66 -4.72
CA LYS A 147 -4.78 14.50 -4.58
C LYS A 147 -5.14 13.08 -4.18
N LEU A 148 -6.15 12.95 -3.35
CA LEU A 148 -6.73 11.67 -2.94
C LEU A 148 -8.05 11.45 -3.66
N ALA A 149 -8.19 10.36 -4.38
CA ALA A 149 -9.43 9.95 -5.00
C ALA A 149 -10.04 8.80 -4.20
N VAL A 150 -11.13 9.09 -3.51
CA VAL A 150 -11.79 8.17 -2.59
C VAL A 150 -13.13 7.67 -3.14
N MET A 151 -13.59 6.52 -2.63
CA MET A 151 -14.78 5.86 -3.13
C MET A 151 -16.09 6.58 -2.79
N GLY A 152 -16.11 7.44 -1.76
CA GLY A 152 -17.34 8.13 -1.39
C GLY A 152 -17.16 9.24 -0.36
N GLU A 153 -18.24 10.02 -0.18
CA GLU A 153 -18.27 11.16 0.72
C GLU A 153 -18.03 10.77 2.20
N THR A 154 -18.49 9.60 2.62
CA THR A 154 -18.23 9.10 3.98
C THR A 154 -16.73 8.95 4.23
N ARG A 155 -15.99 8.42 3.25
CA ARG A 155 -14.54 8.28 3.35
C ARG A 155 -13.85 9.65 3.37
N LYS A 156 -14.28 10.57 2.49
CA LYS A 156 -13.79 11.94 2.47
C LYS A 156 -13.98 12.62 3.82
N LYS A 157 -15.20 12.57 4.37
CA LYS A 157 -15.53 13.15 5.67
C LYS A 157 -14.64 12.58 6.77
N TRP A 158 -14.48 11.27 6.82
CA TRP A 158 -13.64 10.59 7.80
C TRP A 158 -12.17 11.03 7.74
N LEU A 159 -11.60 11.14 6.54
CA LEU A 159 -10.21 11.60 6.36
C LEU A 159 -10.02 13.05 6.81
N CYS A 160 -11.00 13.91 6.56
CA CYS A 160 -10.96 15.31 7.01
C CYS A 160 -11.06 15.39 8.54
N GLU A 161 -12.01 14.68 9.14
CA GLU A 161 -12.33 14.81 10.57
C GLU A 161 -11.28 14.12 11.48
N GLU A 162 -10.81 12.94 11.09
CA GLU A 162 -9.91 12.16 11.94
C GLU A 162 -8.43 12.48 11.71
N PHE A 163 -8.05 12.89 10.49
CA PHE A 163 -6.65 13.12 10.12
C PHE A 163 -6.36 14.56 9.67
N ASN A 164 -7.36 15.44 9.75
CA ASN A 164 -7.23 16.84 9.38
C ASN A 164 -6.65 17.06 7.97
N ILE A 165 -7.01 16.16 7.02
CA ILE A 165 -6.59 16.32 5.63
C ILE A 165 -7.45 17.42 4.98
N ASP A 166 -6.80 18.35 4.28
CA ASP A 166 -7.49 19.41 3.54
C ASP A 166 -8.54 18.82 2.58
N PRO A 167 -9.83 19.16 2.73
CA PRO A 167 -10.91 18.66 1.89
C PRO A 167 -10.71 18.97 0.40
N ASN A 168 -9.96 20.01 0.04
CA ASN A 168 -9.61 20.33 -1.34
C ASN A 168 -8.62 19.33 -1.96
N ARG A 169 -7.94 18.56 -1.16
CA ARG A 169 -7.08 17.47 -1.63
C ARG A 169 -7.84 16.18 -1.91
N ILE A 170 -9.08 16.06 -1.44
CA ILE A 170 -9.84 14.83 -1.52
C ILE A 170 -10.97 14.98 -2.54
N ILE A 171 -11.01 14.07 -3.51
CA ILE A 171 -12.02 13.98 -4.55
C ILE A 171 -12.82 12.69 -4.34
N SER A 172 -14.13 12.81 -4.17
CA SER A 172 -15.02 11.66 -4.11
C SER A 172 -15.43 11.27 -5.54
N LEU A 173 -14.92 10.15 -6.04
CA LEU A 173 -15.10 9.69 -7.42
C LEU A 173 -15.99 8.44 -7.54
N GLY A 174 -16.34 7.79 -6.42
CA GLY A 174 -16.94 6.47 -6.47
C GLY A 174 -15.91 5.38 -6.72
N SER A 175 -16.38 4.21 -7.09
CA SER A 175 -15.53 3.05 -7.38
C SER A 175 -15.89 2.47 -8.74
N PRO A 176 -15.11 2.74 -9.79
CA PRO A 176 -15.35 2.20 -11.14
C PRO A 176 -15.41 0.67 -11.15
N ARG A 177 -14.72 0.03 -10.21
CA ARG A 177 -14.76 -1.44 -10.03
C ARG A 177 -16.16 -1.96 -9.71
N HIS A 178 -17.02 -1.14 -9.12
CA HIS A 178 -18.37 -1.52 -8.71
C HIS A 178 -19.47 -1.03 -9.66
N ASP A 179 -19.15 -0.29 -10.72
CA ASP A 179 -20.13 0.25 -11.66
C ASP A 179 -21.01 -0.83 -12.30
N ASP A 180 -20.42 -1.99 -12.59
CA ASP A 180 -21.17 -3.13 -13.15
C ASP A 180 -22.24 -3.66 -12.20
N TYR A 181 -22.06 -3.56 -10.89
CA TYR A 181 -23.05 -3.98 -9.91
C TYR A 181 -24.27 -3.08 -9.89
N PHE A 182 -24.11 -1.76 -10.11
CA PHE A 182 -25.21 -0.82 -10.18
C PHE A 182 -26.00 -0.96 -11.50
N ASN A 183 -25.34 -1.39 -12.56
CA ASN A 183 -25.95 -1.64 -13.86
C ASN A 183 -26.58 -3.03 -13.97
N CYS A 184 -26.31 -3.92 -13.01
CA CYS A 184 -26.84 -5.27 -13.02
C CYS A 184 -28.32 -5.28 -12.67
N LYS A 185 -29.19 -5.52 -13.68
CA LYS A 185 -30.63 -5.78 -13.43
C LYS A 185 -30.76 -7.11 -12.72
N LEU A 186 -31.05 -7.10 -11.43
CA LEU A 186 -31.38 -8.32 -10.66
C LEU A 186 -32.58 -8.99 -11.34
N LYS A 187 -32.35 -10.09 -12.01
CA LYS A 187 -33.43 -10.97 -12.47
C LYS A 187 -34.02 -11.67 -11.25
N ASN A 188 -35.13 -11.12 -10.75
CA ASN A 188 -35.85 -11.68 -9.61
C ASN A 188 -36.59 -12.96 -10.07
N ASN A 189 -35.87 -14.08 -10.18
CA ASN A 189 -36.39 -15.30 -10.82
C ASN A 189 -37.11 -16.25 -9.87
N ASN A 190 -37.18 -15.99 -8.54
CA ASN A 190 -37.90 -16.88 -7.64
C ASN A 190 -38.38 -16.13 -6.37
N LYS A 191 -39.64 -15.78 -6.35
CA LYS A 191 -40.29 -15.16 -5.19
C LYS A 191 -40.42 -16.09 -3.97
N ASN A 192 -40.15 -17.36 -4.09
CA ASN A 192 -40.38 -18.37 -3.05
C ASN A 192 -39.12 -19.01 -2.47
N LYS A 193 -37.91 -18.55 -2.85
CA LYS A 193 -36.65 -19.07 -2.26
C LYS A 193 -35.87 -17.93 -1.67
N ILE A 194 -35.55 -18.06 -0.38
CA ILE A 194 -34.56 -17.21 0.29
C ILE A 194 -33.19 -17.69 -0.13
N THR A 195 -32.41 -16.83 -0.75
CA THR A 195 -31.01 -17.10 -1.09
C THR A 195 -30.14 -16.28 -0.16
N ILE A 196 -29.31 -16.93 0.64
CA ILE A 196 -28.34 -16.29 1.52
C ILE A 196 -26.97 -16.43 0.87
N LEU A 197 -26.34 -15.28 0.55
CA LEU A 197 -24.96 -15.25 0.10
C LEU A 197 -24.05 -15.04 1.31
N LEU A 198 -23.19 -15.98 1.61
CA LEU A 198 -22.13 -15.83 2.58
C LEU A 198 -20.82 -15.55 1.84
N ALA A 199 -20.27 -14.36 2.04
CA ALA A 199 -19.01 -13.93 1.43
C ALA A 199 -17.96 -13.61 2.52
N PRO A 200 -17.37 -14.63 3.17
CA PRO A 200 -16.35 -14.42 4.17
C PRO A 200 -15.07 -13.89 3.50
N ASN A 201 -14.32 -13.06 4.23
CA ASN A 201 -12.97 -12.73 3.81
C ASN A 201 -12.11 -13.99 3.71
N PRO A 202 -11.14 -14.04 2.78
CA PRO A 202 -10.17 -15.12 2.76
C PRO A 202 -9.49 -15.21 4.12
N ILE A 203 -9.55 -16.39 4.71
CA ILE A 203 -8.93 -16.67 6.00
C ILE A 203 -7.43 -16.85 5.71
N GLY A 204 -6.65 -15.78 5.83
CA GLY A 204 -5.20 -15.83 5.75
C GLY A 204 -4.55 -15.89 7.14
N ASP A 205 -3.34 -16.40 7.21
CA ASP A 205 -2.57 -16.56 8.47
C ASP A 205 -2.16 -15.22 9.15
N ILE A 206 -2.69 -14.10 8.68
CA ILE A 206 -2.30 -12.74 9.11
C ILE A 206 -2.77 -12.43 10.55
N SER A 207 -3.75 -13.17 11.06
CA SER A 207 -4.38 -12.85 12.36
C SER A 207 -3.83 -13.64 13.55
N GLY A 208 -2.82 -14.46 13.38
CA GLY A 208 -2.31 -15.35 14.44
C GLY A 208 -3.28 -16.45 14.91
N LEU A 209 -4.46 -16.52 14.29
CA LEU A 209 -5.41 -17.61 14.51
C LEU A 209 -5.15 -18.73 13.50
N SER A 210 -5.12 -19.96 13.97
CA SER A 210 -4.95 -21.11 13.06
C SER A 210 -6.09 -21.13 12.03
N SER A 211 -5.78 -21.53 10.79
CA SER A 211 -6.79 -21.67 9.73
C SER A 211 -7.93 -22.62 10.14
N THR A 212 -7.64 -23.55 11.06
CA THR A 212 -8.59 -24.50 11.62
C THR A 212 -9.59 -23.81 12.55
N ASP A 213 -9.13 -22.93 13.45
CA ASP A 213 -10.01 -22.19 14.37
C ASP A 213 -10.97 -21.25 13.64
N LEU A 214 -10.48 -20.61 12.58
CA LEU A 214 -11.30 -19.74 11.74
C LEU A 214 -12.35 -20.53 10.95
N LYS A 215 -11.98 -21.69 10.37
CA LYS A 215 -12.94 -22.59 9.71
C LYS A 215 -14.01 -23.05 10.68
N LEU A 216 -13.63 -23.40 11.91
CA LEU A 216 -14.56 -23.84 12.93
C LEU A 216 -15.55 -22.72 13.30
N ARG A 217 -15.07 -21.48 13.46
CA ARG A 217 -15.92 -20.31 13.76
C ARG A 217 -16.89 -20.02 12.62
N VAL A 218 -16.44 -20.03 11.38
CA VAL A 218 -17.29 -19.82 10.21
C VAL A 218 -18.35 -20.93 10.12
N ASN A 219 -17.98 -22.20 10.30
CA ASN A 219 -18.93 -23.29 10.31
C ASN A 219 -19.96 -23.16 11.43
N ASN A 220 -19.57 -22.75 12.64
CA ASN A 220 -20.47 -22.53 13.74
C ASN A 220 -21.47 -21.39 13.47
N VAL A 221 -21.03 -20.31 12.80
CA VAL A 221 -21.92 -19.22 12.37
C VAL A 221 -22.94 -19.71 11.34
N ILE A 222 -22.47 -20.49 10.34
CA ILE A 222 -23.36 -21.07 9.32
C ILE A 222 -24.40 -22.00 9.98
N LEU A 223 -23.96 -22.90 10.84
CA LEU A 223 -24.87 -23.82 11.55
C LEU A 223 -25.89 -23.05 12.40
N LYS A 224 -25.48 -21.98 13.03
CA LYS A 224 -26.38 -21.13 13.84
C LYS A 224 -27.42 -20.42 12.97
N ILE A 225 -27.06 -19.94 11.79
CA ILE A 225 -28.01 -19.33 10.84
C ILE A 225 -28.99 -20.36 10.27
N LEU A 226 -28.54 -21.61 10.04
CA LEU A 226 -29.39 -22.66 9.50
C LEU A 226 -30.31 -23.31 10.54
N SER A 227 -30.06 -23.08 11.84
CA SER A 227 -30.87 -23.61 12.96
C SER A 227 -31.92 -22.65 13.47
N THR A 228 -31.96 -21.42 12.98
CA THR A 228 -33.01 -20.42 13.20
C THR A 228 -34.03 -20.42 12.08
#